data_c9765740519594abb2cfbac53a23840b
#
_entry.id   c9765740519594abb2cfbac53a23840b
#
_cell.length_a   1.000
_cell.length_b   1.000
_cell.length_c   1.000
_cell.angle_alpha   90.00
_cell.angle_beta   90.00
_cell.angle_gamma   90.00
#
_symmetry.space_group_name_H-M   'P 1'
#
loop_
_entity.id
_entity.type
_entity.pdbx_description
1 polymer ?
#
loop_
_entity_poly.entity_id
_entity_poly.type
_entity_poly.pdbx_seq_one_letter_code
_entity_poly.pdbx_strand_id
1 'polypeptide(L)'
;MRVLDVVGPTAVAAFGKILPAVLRLSPLLGPVRPPKWVDRSLHLVVRERSVVAADQDVVALSLGAHDGGELPRWRPGAHLDVTLPSGTVRQYSLCGDPRDRLNYRIAVRRIPNGNGGSIELHDGVGVGDVLRIKGPRNAFPLATTGHLNTGGRRFHFVAGGIGITPILPMLAVATELGLPWTMTYTGRSRESIPFRDELARYGDRITIRTDDEDGLPTSADLLPPLHPDLAVYCCGPTPMLNVVRDAVAECDGAELHFERFSAPPIENGVPFQVQLGTGGPVLEVGADQSALAAVLTSRPGTPHSCRQGFCGTCKVKVLAGRPDHRDSLLTETQRAEGQMLLCVSRADGERLVLDI
;
A
#
# COMPACT_ATOMS: atom_id res chain seq x y z
N MET A 1 -11.61 -19.17 -25.03
CA MET A 1 -11.66 -20.63 -24.80
C MET A 1 -11.82 -20.87 -23.30
N ARG A 2 -12.95 -21.33 -22.85
CA ARG A 2 -13.24 -21.56 -21.41
C ARG A 2 -12.52 -22.85 -20.98
N VAL A 3 -11.95 -22.84 -19.76
CA VAL A 3 -11.24 -23.99 -19.15
C VAL A 3 -12.12 -25.28 -19.13
N LEU A 4 -13.43 -25.13 -19.25
CA LEU A 4 -14.40 -26.25 -19.32
C LEU A 4 -14.38 -27.03 -20.63
N ASP A 5 -13.75 -26.55 -21.69
CA ASP A 5 -13.71 -27.23 -22.99
C ASP A 5 -12.55 -28.25 -23.10
N VAL A 6 -11.69 -28.32 -22.07
CA VAL A 6 -10.52 -29.22 -22.04
C VAL A 6 -10.79 -30.48 -21.19
N VAL A 7 -11.79 -30.44 -20.32
CA VAL A 7 -12.14 -31.58 -19.43
C VAL A 7 -13.52 -32.10 -19.85
N GLY A 8 -13.56 -33.23 -20.50
CA GLY A 8 -14.81 -33.84 -20.95
C GLY A 8 -15.79 -34.14 -19.80
N PRO A 9 -17.12 -34.19 -20.07
CA PRO A 9 -18.16 -34.31 -19.06
C PRO A 9 -18.03 -35.57 -18.17
N THR A 10 -17.36 -36.60 -18.63
CA THR A 10 -17.03 -37.82 -17.87
C THR A 10 -15.98 -37.57 -16.78
N ALA A 11 -15.02 -36.70 -16.99
CA ALA A 11 -14.01 -36.36 -15.99
C ALA A 11 -14.60 -35.49 -14.86
N VAL A 12 -15.49 -34.55 -15.20
CA VAL A 12 -16.17 -33.71 -14.19
C VAL A 12 -17.12 -34.59 -13.31
N ALA A 13 -17.82 -35.55 -13.91
CA ALA A 13 -18.68 -36.50 -13.18
C ALA A 13 -17.86 -37.43 -12.27
N ALA A 14 -16.67 -37.87 -12.70
CA ALA A 14 -15.76 -38.66 -11.88
C ALA A 14 -15.19 -37.86 -10.70
N PHE A 15 -14.83 -36.59 -10.91
CA PHE A 15 -14.36 -35.71 -9.85
C PHE A 15 -15.42 -35.43 -8.79
N GLY A 16 -16.68 -35.26 -9.22
CA GLY A 16 -17.82 -35.06 -8.32
C GLY A 16 -18.12 -36.28 -7.43
N LYS A 17 -17.75 -37.50 -7.83
CA LYS A 17 -17.90 -38.74 -7.03
C LYS A 17 -16.69 -38.99 -6.13
N ILE A 18 -15.49 -38.59 -6.53
CA ILE A 18 -14.26 -38.82 -5.77
C ILE A 18 -14.08 -37.78 -4.65
N LEU A 19 -14.46 -36.53 -4.87
CA LEU A 19 -14.30 -35.45 -3.91
C LEU A 19 -15.02 -35.73 -2.56
N PRO A 20 -16.29 -36.24 -2.51
CA PRO A 20 -16.91 -36.59 -1.25
C PRO A 20 -16.23 -37.76 -0.53
N ALA A 21 -15.68 -38.73 -1.28
CA ALA A 21 -14.94 -39.86 -0.71
C ALA A 21 -13.60 -39.40 -0.09
N VAL A 22 -12.89 -38.54 -0.76
CA VAL A 22 -11.64 -37.94 -0.24
C VAL A 22 -11.92 -37.08 1.00
N LEU A 23 -12.97 -36.28 1.01
CA LEU A 23 -13.40 -35.49 2.16
C LEU A 23 -13.82 -36.35 3.36
N ARG A 24 -14.44 -37.53 3.12
CA ARG A 24 -14.78 -38.51 4.17
C ARG A 24 -13.58 -39.25 4.76
N LEU A 25 -12.50 -39.37 3.99
CA LEU A 25 -11.22 -39.96 4.43
C LEU A 25 -10.31 -38.95 5.13
N SER A 26 -10.58 -37.64 4.98
CA SER A 26 -9.81 -36.57 5.61
C SER A 26 -9.59 -36.74 7.12
N PRO A 27 -10.57 -37.17 7.94
CA PRO A 27 -10.37 -37.46 9.37
C PRO A 27 -9.39 -38.60 9.66
N LEU A 28 -9.18 -39.51 8.69
CA LEU A 28 -8.27 -40.63 8.84
C LEU A 28 -6.80 -40.26 8.57
N LEU A 29 -6.56 -39.10 7.97
CA LEU A 29 -5.20 -38.59 7.69
C LEU A 29 -4.52 -37.94 8.89
N GLY A 30 -5.15 -37.99 10.07
CA GLY A 30 -4.65 -37.41 11.32
C GLY A 30 -4.91 -35.92 11.44
N PRO A 31 -4.72 -35.33 12.63
CA PRO A 31 -4.94 -33.90 12.81
C PRO A 31 -3.99 -33.10 11.90
N VAL A 32 -4.57 -32.22 11.07
CA VAL A 32 -3.81 -31.24 10.31
C VAL A 32 -3.02 -30.41 11.34
N ARG A 33 -1.72 -30.62 11.38
CA ARG A 33 -0.85 -29.81 12.25
C ARG A 33 -0.97 -28.37 11.77
N PRO A 34 -1.30 -27.42 12.66
CA PRO A 34 -1.29 -26.01 12.26
C PRO A 34 0.08 -25.66 11.67
N PRO A 35 0.12 -24.90 10.59
CA PRO A 35 1.38 -24.52 9.98
C PRO A 35 2.26 -23.84 11.03
N LYS A 36 3.50 -24.30 11.16
CA LYS A 36 4.47 -23.66 12.04
C LYS A 36 4.64 -22.21 11.59
N TRP A 37 4.46 -21.28 12.49
CA TRP A 37 4.76 -19.87 12.23
C TRP A 37 6.26 -19.76 11.95
N VAL A 38 6.61 -19.27 10.76
CA VAL A 38 8.01 -19.00 10.38
C VAL A 38 8.17 -17.50 10.31
N ASP A 39 9.08 -16.95 11.08
CA ASP A 39 9.48 -15.56 10.95
C ASP A 39 10.24 -15.39 9.60
N ARG A 40 9.62 -14.69 8.67
CA ARG A 40 10.19 -14.36 7.36
C ARG A 40 10.77 -12.95 7.34
N SER A 41 11.05 -12.36 8.49
CA SER A 41 11.70 -11.05 8.54
C SER A 41 13.16 -11.17 8.08
N LEU A 42 13.58 -10.15 7.33
CA LEU A 42 14.96 -9.96 6.90
C LEU A 42 15.64 -9.01 7.90
N HIS A 43 16.93 -9.19 8.11
CA HIS A 43 17.78 -8.26 8.86
C HIS A 43 18.72 -7.63 7.86
N LEU A 44 18.46 -6.37 7.48
CA LEU A 44 19.19 -5.67 6.44
C LEU A 44 20.07 -4.59 7.06
N VAL A 45 21.28 -4.48 6.55
CA VAL A 45 22.24 -3.44 6.96
C VAL A 45 22.03 -2.19 6.10
N VAL A 46 22.02 -1.03 6.70
CA VAL A 46 22.09 0.25 6.00
C VAL A 46 23.48 0.37 5.36
N ARG A 47 23.54 0.24 4.04
CA ARG A 47 24.79 0.31 3.25
C ARG A 47 25.15 1.74 2.89
N GLU A 48 24.14 2.55 2.64
CA GLU A 48 24.29 3.94 2.24
C GLU A 48 23.16 4.78 2.80
N ARG A 49 23.46 6.02 3.12
CA ARG A 49 22.52 7.06 3.53
C ARG A 49 22.85 8.36 2.80
N SER A 50 21.92 8.88 2.01
CA SER A 50 22.11 10.11 1.24
C SER A 50 20.92 11.05 1.43
N VAL A 51 21.17 12.35 1.34
CA VAL A 51 20.13 13.38 1.27
C VAL A 51 19.69 13.51 -0.18
N VAL A 52 18.40 13.47 -0.44
CA VAL A 52 17.83 13.43 -1.80
C VAL A 52 16.86 14.56 -2.10
N ALA A 53 16.74 15.54 -1.19
CA ALA A 53 16.04 16.80 -1.40
C ALA A 53 16.93 17.95 -0.90
N ALA A 54 16.91 19.10 -1.60
CA ALA A 54 17.80 20.22 -1.28
C ALA A 54 17.48 20.88 0.08
N ASP A 55 16.21 20.80 0.54
CA ASP A 55 15.80 21.22 1.88
C ASP A 55 16.28 20.29 3.01
N GLN A 56 17.00 19.21 2.66
CA GLN A 56 17.56 18.18 3.54
C GLN A 56 16.52 17.36 4.35
N ASP A 57 15.24 17.55 4.10
CA ASP A 57 14.17 16.87 4.81
C ASP A 57 13.89 15.44 4.31
N VAL A 58 14.60 14.98 3.28
CA VAL A 58 14.44 13.62 2.75
C VAL A 58 15.76 12.89 2.69
N VAL A 59 15.83 11.74 3.38
CA VAL A 59 16.96 10.82 3.30
C VAL A 59 16.57 9.56 2.56
N ALA A 60 17.46 9.09 1.70
CA ALA A 60 17.39 7.77 1.09
C ALA A 60 18.34 6.81 1.81
N LEU A 61 17.89 5.58 2.04
CA LEU A 61 18.67 4.48 2.61
C LEU A 61 18.77 3.35 1.60
N SER A 62 19.98 2.87 1.38
CA SER A 62 20.25 1.62 0.67
C SER A 62 20.43 0.50 1.69
N LEU A 63 19.66 -0.56 1.59
CA LEU A 63 19.57 -1.66 2.54
C LEU A 63 20.00 -2.96 1.85
N GLY A 64 21.01 -3.63 2.37
CA GLY A 64 21.53 -4.90 1.82
C GLY A 64 21.53 -6.02 2.86
N ALA A 65 21.58 -7.27 2.41
CA ALA A 65 21.74 -8.42 3.30
C ALA A 65 23.09 -8.35 4.02
N HIS A 66 23.13 -8.76 5.30
CA HIS A 66 24.37 -8.72 6.10
C HIS A 66 25.49 -9.55 5.48
N ASP A 67 25.17 -10.68 4.89
CA ASP A 67 26.08 -11.61 4.23
C ASP A 67 26.37 -11.27 2.75
N GLY A 68 25.78 -10.17 2.24
CA GLY A 68 25.89 -9.78 0.82
C GLY A 68 25.05 -10.65 -0.13
N GLY A 69 24.17 -11.49 0.40
CA GLY A 69 23.30 -12.36 -0.39
C GLY A 69 22.20 -11.61 -1.15
N GLU A 70 21.57 -12.30 -2.10
CA GLU A 70 20.47 -11.74 -2.87
C GLU A 70 19.22 -11.53 -2.03
N LEU A 71 18.57 -10.39 -2.24
CA LEU A 71 17.28 -10.04 -1.63
C LEU A 71 16.10 -10.62 -2.45
N PRO A 72 14.94 -10.83 -1.84
CA PRO A 72 13.73 -11.21 -2.55
C PRO A 72 13.39 -10.27 -3.70
N ARG A 73 12.90 -10.81 -4.81
CA ARG A 73 12.46 -10.03 -5.97
C ARG A 73 11.25 -9.18 -5.62
N TRP A 74 11.17 -8.01 -6.23
CA TRP A 74 10.03 -7.11 -6.08
C TRP A 74 9.64 -6.48 -7.42
N ARG A 75 8.48 -5.81 -7.45
CA ARG A 75 7.96 -5.10 -8.63
C ARG A 75 7.63 -3.67 -8.23
N PRO A 76 7.64 -2.71 -9.18
CA PRO A 76 7.26 -1.32 -8.92
C PRO A 76 5.94 -1.21 -8.14
N GLY A 77 5.89 -0.28 -7.17
CA GLY A 77 4.79 -0.11 -6.22
C GLY A 77 4.88 -0.98 -4.97
N ALA A 78 5.94 -1.80 -4.83
CA ALA A 78 6.18 -2.56 -3.62
C ALA A 78 6.71 -1.68 -2.47
N HIS A 79 6.38 -2.08 -1.24
CA HIS A 79 6.84 -1.46 0.00
C HIS A 79 7.37 -2.48 0.99
N LEU A 80 8.11 -1.99 1.97
CA LEU A 80 8.63 -2.74 3.11
C LEU A 80 7.96 -2.28 4.40
N ASP A 81 7.70 -3.21 5.33
CA ASP A 81 7.50 -2.86 6.72
C ASP A 81 8.87 -2.83 7.40
N VAL A 82 9.25 -1.68 7.89
CA VAL A 82 10.50 -1.44 8.61
C VAL A 82 10.20 -1.33 10.09
N THR A 83 10.82 -2.19 10.89
CA THR A 83 10.78 -2.09 12.35
C THR A 83 11.90 -1.16 12.78
N LEU A 84 11.55 -0.04 13.38
CA LEU A 84 12.47 0.95 13.92
C LEU A 84 13.08 0.50 15.26
N PRO A 85 14.16 1.14 15.73
CA PRO A 85 14.79 0.81 17.03
C PRO A 85 13.80 0.82 18.22
N SER A 86 12.82 1.73 18.22
CA SER A 86 11.73 1.77 19.21
C SER A 86 10.78 0.57 19.17
N GLY A 87 10.90 -0.32 18.17
CA GLY A 87 9.95 -1.39 17.90
C GLY A 87 8.75 -0.93 17.05
N THR A 88 8.63 0.36 16.75
CA THR A 88 7.57 0.90 15.90
C THR A 88 7.74 0.42 14.46
N VAL A 89 6.66 -0.03 13.83
CA VAL A 89 6.69 -0.44 12.42
C VAL A 89 6.18 0.69 11.52
N ARG A 90 6.93 0.96 10.45
CA ARG A 90 6.56 1.94 9.39
C ARG A 90 6.69 1.31 8.02
N GLN A 91 5.84 1.76 7.11
CA GLN A 91 5.86 1.33 5.71
C GLN A 91 6.61 2.35 4.86
N TYR A 92 7.51 1.85 4.00
CA TYR A 92 8.24 2.68 3.06
C TYR A 92 8.24 2.01 1.69
N SER A 93 7.85 2.76 0.66
CA SER A 93 7.86 2.28 -0.72
C SER A 93 9.31 2.07 -1.20
N LEU A 94 9.52 0.99 -1.95
CA LEU A 94 10.79 0.74 -2.62
C LEU A 94 10.91 1.72 -3.80
N CYS A 95 12.03 2.45 -3.84
CA CYS A 95 12.30 3.49 -4.85
C CYS A 95 13.60 3.28 -5.63
N GLY A 96 14.23 2.10 -5.48
CA GLY A 96 15.43 1.70 -6.24
C GLY A 96 15.10 1.04 -7.58
N ASP A 97 16.12 0.42 -8.19
CA ASP A 97 15.95 -0.40 -9.38
C ASP A 97 15.40 -1.79 -8.99
N PRO A 98 14.26 -2.24 -9.54
CA PRO A 98 13.73 -3.58 -9.25
C PRO A 98 14.64 -4.74 -9.70
N ARG A 99 15.63 -4.48 -10.56
CA ARG A 99 16.64 -5.44 -11.02
C ARG A 99 17.81 -5.58 -10.05
N ASP A 100 18.04 -4.58 -9.21
CA ASP A 100 19.04 -4.67 -8.14
C ASP A 100 18.59 -5.73 -7.12
N ARG A 101 19.33 -6.83 -7.09
CA ARG A 101 19.06 -7.95 -6.19
C ARG A 101 19.87 -7.88 -4.90
N LEU A 102 20.78 -6.94 -4.79
CA LEU A 102 21.66 -6.82 -3.64
C LEU A 102 21.20 -5.71 -2.68
N ASN A 103 20.47 -4.72 -3.20
CA ASN A 103 20.03 -3.58 -2.40
C ASN A 103 18.56 -3.26 -2.60
N TYR A 104 17.90 -2.91 -1.50
CA TYR A 104 16.64 -2.19 -1.50
C TYR A 104 16.90 -0.71 -1.21
N ARG A 105 16.25 0.18 -1.93
CA ARG A 105 16.30 1.62 -1.63
C ARG A 105 14.92 2.10 -1.16
N ILE A 106 14.89 2.78 -0.02
CA ILE A 106 13.72 3.49 0.50
C ILE A 106 14.09 4.95 0.70
N ALA A 107 13.09 5.84 0.73
CA ALA A 107 13.33 7.23 1.11
C ALA A 107 12.28 7.71 2.10
N VAL A 108 12.71 8.54 3.03
CA VAL A 108 11.92 8.97 4.17
C VAL A 108 11.97 10.49 4.31
N ARG A 109 10.80 11.13 4.26
CA ARG A 109 10.67 12.55 4.59
C ARG A 109 10.54 12.70 6.11
N ARG A 110 11.29 13.64 6.67
CA ARG A 110 11.17 14.08 8.06
C ARG A 110 9.83 14.79 8.27
N ILE A 111 9.03 14.33 9.21
CA ILE A 111 7.74 14.92 9.55
C ILE A 111 7.77 15.32 11.02
N PRO A 112 8.03 16.60 11.35
CA PRO A 112 8.23 17.06 12.73
C PRO A 112 7.03 16.80 13.64
N ASN A 113 5.81 17.01 13.13
CA ASN A 113 4.55 16.86 13.88
C ASN A 113 3.87 15.50 13.61
N GLY A 114 4.63 14.49 13.19
CA GLY A 114 4.12 13.13 12.95
C GLY A 114 4.22 12.24 14.20
N ASN A 115 3.97 10.94 14.00
CA ASN A 115 4.04 9.93 15.07
C ASN A 115 5.48 9.48 15.42
N GLY A 116 6.49 10.33 15.26
CA GLY A 116 7.88 10.13 15.64
C GLY A 116 8.71 9.22 14.74
N GLY A 117 8.12 8.29 13.99
CA GLY A 117 8.87 7.27 13.25
C GLY A 117 9.81 7.82 12.16
N SER A 118 9.44 8.90 11.45
CA SER A 118 10.33 9.53 10.47
C SER A 118 11.49 10.26 11.14
N ILE A 119 11.26 10.87 12.31
CA ILE A 119 12.29 11.54 13.12
C ILE A 119 13.29 10.48 13.62
N GLU A 120 12.79 9.38 14.19
CA GLU A 120 13.62 8.28 14.69
C GLU A 120 14.52 7.72 13.59
N LEU A 121 13.99 7.55 12.36
CA LEU A 121 14.80 7.07 11.24
C LEU A 121 15.84 8.09 10.80
N HIS A 122 15.50 9.38 10.78
CA HIS A 122 16.44 10.44 10.41
C HIS A 122 17.57 10.60 11.42
N ASP A 123 17.26 10.55 12.71
CA ASP A 123 18.19 10.89 13.79
C ASP A 123 18.89 9.67 14.38
N GLY A 124 18.25 8.51 14.34
CA GLY A 124 18.68 7.29 15.02
C GLY A 124 19.15 6.16 14.11
N VAL A 125 19.12 6.32 12.78
CA VAL A 125 19.53 5.27 11.85
C VAL A 125 20.64 5.77 10.92
N GLY A 126 21.79 5.13 11.01
CA GLY A 126 23.00 5.44 10.24
C GLY A 126 23.52 4.28 9.42
N VAL A 127 24.56 4.50 8.65
CA VAL A 127 25.28 3.46 7.90
C VAL A 127 25.87 2.44 8.88
N GLY A 128 25.67 1.16 8.62
CA GLY A 128 26.08 0.05 9.47
C GLY A 128 24.97 -0.48 10.40
N ASP A 129 23.91 0.28 10.64
CA ASP A 129 22.81 -0.18 11.47
C ASP A 129 22.01 -1.29 10.78
N VAL A 130 21.44 -2.17 11.59
CA VAL A 130 20.62 -3.30 11.13
C VAL A 130 19.15 -3.02 11.40
N LEU A 131 18.35 -3.06 10.36
CA LEU A 131 16.91 -2.92 10.43
C LEU A 131 16.21 -4.25 10.20
N ARG A 132 15.18 -4.54 11.01
CA ARG A 132 14.30 -5.69 10.79
C ARG A 132 13.22 -5.31 9.79
N ILE A 133 13.14 -6.06 8.69
CA ILE A 133 12.29 -5.78 7.53
C ILE A 133 11.31 -6.92 7.29
N LYS A 134 10.05 -6.62 6.98
CA LYS A 134 9.10 -7.57 6.40
C LYS A 134 8.68 -7.11 5.01
N GLY A 135 8.50 -8.05 4.12
CA GLY A 135 8.18 -7.80 2.71
C GLY A 135 9.31 -8.29 1.79
N PRO A 136 9.35 -7.83 0.53
CA PRO A 136 8.49 -6.80 -0.08
C PRO A 136 7.04 -7.25 -0.30
N ARG A 137 6.10 -6.32 -0.17
CA ARG A 137 4.68 -6.49 -0.50
C ARG A 137 4.28 -5.42 -1.51
N ASN A 138 3.35 -5.74 -2.42
CA ASN A 138 2.91 -4.78 -3.42
C ASN A 138 1.40 -4.56 -3.33
N ALA A 139 1.01 -3.32 -3.05
CA ALA A 139 -0.38 -2.87 -3.01
C ALA A 139 -0.67 -1.79 -4.08
N PHE A 140 0.34 -1.41 -4.88
CA PHE A 140 0.25 -0.40 -5.93
C PHE A 140 0.97 -0.88 -7.21
N PRO A 141 0.60 -2.05 -7.77
CA PRO A 141 1.32 -2.63 -8.89
C PRO A 141 1.15 -1.83 -10.17
N LEU A 142 2.25 -1.65 -10.94
CA LEU A 142 2.16 -1.16 -12.31
C LEU A 142 1.55 -2.25 -13.20
N ALA A 143 0.35 -2.00 -13.71
CA ALA A 143 -0.39 -2.93 -14.57
C ALA A 143 0.09 -2.81 -16.02
N THR A 144 1.00 -3.70 -16.44
CA THR A 144 1.58 -3.70 -17.79
C THR A 144 0.99 -4.76 -18.72
N THR A 145 0.29 -5.77 -18.18
CA THR A 145 -0.15 -6.95 -18.92
C THR A 145 -1.25 -6.72 -19.97
N GLY A 146 -1.99 -5.63 -19.85
CA GLY A 146 -3.02 -5.25 -20.85
C GLY A 146 -2.48 -4.55 -22.11
N HIS A 147 -1.22 -4.09 -22.10
CA HIS A 147 -0.66 -3.24 -23.14
C HIS A 147 -0.10 -3.99 -24.35
N LEU A 148 0.33 -5.24 -24.17
CA LEU A 148 0.85 -6.06 -25.26
C LEU A 148 -0.24 -6.49 -26.24
N ASN A 149 -1.53 -6.37 -25.89
CA ASN A 149 -2.66 -6.82 -26.70
C ASN A 149 -3.74 -5.76 -27.00
N THR A 150 -3.64 -4.53 -26.48
CA THR A 150 -4.71 -3.52 -26.61
C THR A 150 -4.17 -2.14 -27.04
N GLY A 151 -3.60 -2.06 -28.22
CA GLY A 151 -3.53 -0.84 -29.05
C GLY A 151 -3.36 0.51 -28.33
N GLY A 152 -2.40 0.67 -27.40
CA GLY A 152 -1.91 2.00 -27.13
C GLY A 152 -2.38 2.69 -25.85
N ARG A 153 -2.60 1.98 -24.73
CA ARG A 153 -2.79 2.65 -23.43
C ARG A 153 -1.66 3.61 -23.12
N ARG A 154 -2.01 4.80 -22.69
CA ARG A 154 -1.08 5.86 -22.25
C ARG A 154 -1.08 5.91 -20.74
N PHE A 155 0.09 6.16 -20.17
CA PHE A 155 0.26 6.31 -18.73
C PHE A 155 0.46 7.77 -18.37
N HIS A 156 -0.17 8.19 -17.29
CA HIS A 156 0.15 9.46 -16.67
C HIS A 156 0.42 9.25 -15.19
N PHE A 157 1.61 9.67 -14.74
CA PHE A 157 2.00 9.59 -13.35
C PHE A 157 1.81 10.93 -12.67
N VAL A 158 1.22 10.93 -11.47
CA VAL A 158 1.07 12.14 -10.64
C VAL A 158 1.72 11.86 -9.30
N ALA A 159 2.77 12.60 -8.97
CA ALA A 159 3.42 12.49 -7.66
C ALA A 159 3.35 13.81 -6.89
N GLY A 160 3.16 13.71 -5.57
CA GLY A 160 3.25 14.84 -4.66
C GLY A 160 4.32 14.62 -3.58
N GLY A 161 5.40 15.42 -3.61
CA GLY A 161 6.50 15.32 -2.64
C GLY A 161 7.09 13.92 -2.53
N ILE A 162 7.06 13.31 -1.33
CA ILE A 162 7.60 11.95 -1.09
C ILE A 162 6.77 10.85 -1.78
N GLY A 163 5.59 11.14 -2.31
CA GLY A 163 4.80 10.22 -3.13
C GLY A 163 5.48 9.79 -4.45
N ILE A 164 6.61 10.40 -4.79
CA ILE A 164 7.44 9.96 -5.90
C ILE A 164 8.04 8.57 -5.68
N THR A 165 8.22 8.12 -4.45
CA THR A 165 8.96 6.89 -4.13
C THR A 165 8.41 5.62 -4.80
N PRO A 166 7.11 5.30 -4.79
CA PRO A 166 6.59 4.15 -5.51
C PRO A 166 6.58 4.35 -7.03
N ILE A 167 6.58 5.61 -7.50
CA ILE A 167 6.48 5.97 -8.92
C ILE A 167 7.84 5.88 -9.61
N LEU A 168 8.95 6.25 -8.95
CA LEU A 168 10.30 6.18 -9.55
C LEU A 168 10.59 4.85 -10.26
N PRO A 169 10.42 3.67 -9.63
CA PRO A 169 10.63 2.40 -10.31
C PRO A 169 9.61 2.13 -11.42
N MET A 170 8.39 2.72 -11.36
CA MET A 170 7.41 2.61 -12.43
C MET A 170 7.87 3.35 -13.69
N LEU A 171 8.44 4.57 -13.53
CA LEU A 171 8.99 5.34 -14.66
C LEU A 171 10.13 4.58 -15.35
N ALA A 172 11.02 3.95 -14.58
CA ALA A 172 12.11 3.17 -15.11
C ALA A 172 11.60 1.99 -15.94
N VAL A 173 10.66 1.21 -15.41
CA VAL A 173 10.07 0.05 -16.09
C VAL A 173 9.22 0.49 -17.30
N ALA A 174 8.43 1.55 -17.19
CA ALA A 174 7.64 2.07 -18.32
C ALA A 174 8.54 2.52 -19.47
N THR A 175 9.68 3.14 -19.15
CA THR A 175 10.68 3.56 -20.15
C THR A 175 11.34 2.35 -20.82
N GLU A 176 11.75 1.36 -20.05
CA GLU A 176 12.38 0.14 -20.56
C GLU A 176 11.45 -0.66 -21.47
N LEU A 177 10.16 -0.70 -21.14
CA LEU A 177 9.13 -1.36 -21.95
C LEU A 177 8.67 -0.51 -23.16
N GLY A 178 9.19 0.71 -23.34
CA GLY A 178 8.78 1.61 -24.42
C GLY A 178 7.34 2.09 -24.33
N LEU A 179 6.74 2.07 -23.14
CA LEU A 179 5.36 2.52 -22.92
C LEU A 179 5.27 4.04 -23.10
N PRO A 180 4.18 4.57 -23.71
CA PRO A 180 3.95 6.01 -23.76
C PRO A 180 3.52 6.52 -22.39
N TRP A 181 4.33 7.40 -21.79
CA TRP A 181 4.03 7.97 -20.49
C TRP A 181 4.47 9.43 -20.36
N THR A 182 3.76 10.15 -19.51
CA THR A 182 4.09 11.49 -19.01
C THR A 182 3.93 11.54 -17.50
N MET A 183 4.41 12.61 -16.86
CA MET A 183 4.31 12.78 -15.42
C MET A 183 4.15 14.24 -15.03
N THR A 184 3.27 14.50 -14.06
CA THR A 184 3.24 15.76 -13.30
C THR A 184 3.78 15.49 -11.89
N TYR A 185 4.80 16.25 -11.49
CA TYR A 185 5.40 16.14 -10.16
C TYR A 185 5.24 17.45 -9.39
N THR A 186 4.55 17.39 -8.26
CA THR A 186 4.24 18.56 -7.44
C THR A 186 4.98 18.52 -6.09
N GLY A 187 5.22 19.71 -5.53
CA GLY A 187 5.79 19.88 -4.20
C GLY A 187 5.58 21.30 -3.70
N ARG A 188 5.95 21.57 -2.44
CA ARG A 188 5.82 22.91 -1.86
C ARG A 188 6.78 23.91 -2.50
N SER A 189 7.99 23.48 -2.77
CA SER A 189 9.05 24.25 -3.45
C SER A 189 9.96 23.30 -4.21
N ARG A 190 10.78 23.84 -5.11
CA ARG A 190 11.76 23.03 -5.86
C ARG A 190 12.79 22.35 -4.97
N GLU A 191 13.16 22.96 -3.85
CA GLU A 191 14.10 22.42 -2.87
C GLU A 191 13.49 21.23 -2.11
N SER A 192 12.17 21.25 -1.91
CA SER A 192 11.45 20.21 -1.17
C SER A 192 11.15 18.95 -2.00
N ILE A 193 11.38 18.99 -3.32
CA ILE A 193 11.14 17.87 -4.23
C ILE A 193 12.33 16.91 -4.22
N PRO A 194 12.19 15.67 -3.74
CA PRO A 194 13.27 14.68 -3.79
C PRO A 194 13.50 14.12 -5.20
N PHE A 195 14.73 13.64 -5.43
CA PHE A 195 15.15 12.94 -6.65
C PHE A 195 15.10 13.76 -7.95
N ARG A 196 15.11 15.08 -7.89
CA ARG A 196 15.07 15.94 -9.09
C ARG A 196 16.16 15.59 -10.11
N ASP A 197 17.39 15.39 -9.64
CA ASP A 197 18.53 15.09 -10.51
C ASP A 197 18.38 13.74 -11.22
N GLU A 198 17.80 12.74 -10.52
CA GLU A 198 17.50 11.45 -11.12
C GLU A 198 16.40 11.54 -12.19
N LEU A 199 15.45 12.46 -12.01
CA LEU A 199 14.33 12.68 -12.93
C LEU A 199 14.74 13.46 -14.17
N ALA A 200 15.80 14.26 -14.13
CA ALA A 200 16.27 15.09 -15.24
C ALA A 200 16.54 14.27 -16.53
N ARG A 201 16.92 13.01 -16.39
CA ARG A 201 17.14 12.09 -17.54
C ARG A 201 15.91 11.84 -18.39
N TYR A 202 14.70 12.11 -17.89
CA TYR A 202 13.45 11.89 -18.62
C TYR A 202 12.98 13.10 -19.44
N GLY A 203 13.66 14.27 -19.27
CA GLY A 203 13.41 15.48 -20.05
C GLY A 203 11.95 15.95 -20.01
N ASP A 204 11.42 16.30 -21.18
CA ASP A 204 10.09 16.89 -21.36
C ASP A 204 8.91 15.95 -21.00
N ARG A 205 9.17 14.70 -20.64
CA ARG A 205 8.12 13.80 -20.14
C ARG A 205 7.62 14.17 -18.75
N ILE A 206 8.39 15.00 -18.02
CA ILE A 206 8.07 15.37 -16.64
C ILE A 206 7.85 16.86 -16.54
N THR A 207 6.67 17.25 -16.08
CA THR A 207 6.35 18.61 -15.67
C THR A 207 6.48 18.72 -14.17
N ILE A 208 7.32 19.66 -13.70
CA ILE A 208 7.45 19.96 -12.27
C ILE A 208 6.71 21.27 -11.99
N ARG A 209 5.82 21.23 -11.00
CA ARG A 209 5.07 22.37 -10.48
C ARG A 209 5.27 22.47 -8.96
N THR A 210 5.38 23.70 -8.45
CA THR A 210 5.52 23.90 -7.01
C THR A 210 4.53 24.94 -6.50
N ASP A 211 4.07 24.72 -5.25
CA ASP A 211 3.02 25.55 -4.66
C ASP A 211 3.46 27.02 -4.49
N ASP A 212 4.75 27.25 -4.28
CA ASP A 212 5.36 28.58 -4.12
C ASP A 212 5.47 29.34 -5.44
N GLU A 213 5.68 28.66 -6.57
CA GLU A 213 5.82 29.30 -7.89
C GLU A 213 4.47 29.33 -8.64
N ASP A 214 3.69 28.24 -8.57
CA ASP A 214 2.53 28.00 -9.45
C ASP A 214 1.19 28.00 -8.68
N GLY A 215 1.22 28.07 -7.34
CA GLY A 215 0.03 27.88 -6.50
C GLY A 215 -0.43 26.42 -6.41
N LEU A 216 -1.48 26.19 -5.62
CA LEU A 216 -2.06 24.84 -5.47
C LEU A 216 -2.60 24.33 -6.80
N PRO A 217 -2.27 23.09 -7.20
CA PRO A 217 -2.63 22.58 -8.51
C PRO A 217 -4.12 22.26 -8.63
N THR A 218 -4.71 22.61 -9.76
CA THR A 218 -6.05 22.16 -10.22
C THR A 218 -5.94 20.81 -10.93
N SER A 219 -7.09 20.22 -11.32
CA SER A 219 -7.09 18.98 -12.11
C SER A 219 -6.42 19.16 -13.48
N ALA A 220 -6.60 20.33 -14.12
CA ALA A 220 -5.99 20.66 -15.40
C ALA A 220 -4.45 20.83 -15.30
N ASP A 221 -3.94 21.19 -14.13
CA ASP A 221 -2.51 21.27 -13.87
C ASP A 221 -1.89 19.87 -13.62
N LEU A 222 -2.68 18.95 -13.07
CA LEU A 222 -2.22 17.62 -12.68
C LEU A 222 -2.35 16.57 -13.78
N LEU A 223 -3.34 16.73 -14.68
CA LEU A 223 -3.72 15.72 -15.65
C LEU A 223 -3.64 16.24 -17.08
N PRO A 224 -3.19 15.43 -18.04
CA PRO A 224 -3.40 15.73 -19.46
C PRO A 224 -4.90 15.64 -19.79
N PRO A 225 -5.31 16.05 -21.02
CA PRO A 225 -6.66 15.78 -21.48
C PRO A 225 -7.03 14.30 -21.29
N LEU A 226 -8.12 14.05 -20.55
CA LEU A 226 -8.57 12.72 -20.23
C LEU A 226 -9.05 11.97 -21.47
N HIS A 227 -8.77 10.68 -21.51
CA HIS A 227 -9.16 9.79 -22.60
C HIS A 227 -9.40 8.38 -22.07
N PRO A 228 -10.33 7.58 -22.64
CA PRO A 228 -10.63 6.22 -22.16
C PRO A 228 -9.44 5.25 -22.10
N ASP A 229 -8.37 5.51 -22.84
CA ASP A 229 -7.15 4.69 -22.85
C ASP A 229 -6.08 5.18 -21.84
N LEU A 230 -6.39 6.18 -21.01
CA LEU A 230 -5.46 6.73 -20.04
C LEU A 230 -5.50 5.94 -18.74
N ALA A 231 -4.33 5.49 -18.27
CA ALA A 231 -4.13 4.95 -16.94
C ALA A 231 -3.35 5.96 -16.09
N VAL A 232 -3.99 6.52 -15.08
CA VAL A 232 -3.41 7.47 -14.14
C VAL A 232 -2.89 6.74 -12.91
N TYR A 233 -1.62 6.96 -12.56
CA TYR A 233 -0.97 6.46 -11.34
C TYR A 233 -0.66 7.63 -10.41
N CYS A 234 -1.33 7.72 -9.27
CA CYS A 234 -1.25 8.89 -8.40
C CYS A 234 -0.79 8.52 -6.98
N CYS A 235 0.24 9.23 -6.48
CA CYS A 235 0.67 9.11 -5.09
C CYS A 235 1.10 10.48 -4.54
N GLY A 236 0.46 10.91 -3.44
CA GLY A 236 0.75 12.21 -2.83
C GLY A 236 -0.25 12.58 -1.73
N PRO A 237 -0.32 13.87 -1.38
CA PRO A 237 -1.24 14.37 -0.35
C PRO A 237 -2.70 14.09 -0.67
N THR A 238 -3.52 13.87 0.37
CA THR A 238 -4.95 13.57 0.21
C THR A 238 -5.72 14.60 -0.64
N PRO A 239 -5.52 15.93 -0.48
CA PRO A 239 -6.20 16.92 -1.35
C PRO A 239 -5.90 16.70 -2.83
N MET A 240 -4.63 16.46 -3.20
CA MET A 240 -4.23 16.18 -4.58
C MET A 240 -4.89 14.91 -5.11
N LEU A 241 -4.90 13.83 -4.30
CA LEU A 241 -5.55 12.57 -4.66
C LEU A 241 -7.05 12.74 -4.91
N ASN A 242 -7.73 13.56 -4.12
CA ASN A 242 -9.16 13.84 -4.30
C ASN A 242 -9.40 14.58 -5.63
N VAL A 243 -8.62 15.60 -5.93
CA VAL A 243 -8.72 16.35 -7.20
C VAL A 243 -8.54 15.42 -8.40
N VAL A 244 -7.52 14.54 -8.37
CA VAL A 244 -7.26 13.57 -9.44
C VAL A 244 -8.40 12.56 -9.57
N ARG A 245 -8.87 12.01 -8.44
CA ARG A 245 -9.95 11.01 -8.41
C ARG A 245 -11.24 11.58 -8.99
N ASP A 246 -11.63 12.78 -8.55
CA ASP A 246 -12.89 13.39 -8.95
C ASP A 246 -12.85 13.72 -10.46
N ALA A 247 -11.72 14.21 -10.97
CA ALA A 247 -11.56 14.47 -12.39
C ALA A 247 -11.58 13.18 -13.24
N VAL A 248 -10.84 12.13 -12.84
CA VAL A 248 -10.79 10.86 -13.61
C VAL A 248 -12.15 10.17 -13.62
N ALA A 249 -12.96 10.30 -12.57
CA ALA A 249 -14.30 9.74 -12.51
C ALA A 249 -15.27 10.32 -13.54
N GLU A 250 -14.97 11.50 -14.13
CA GLU A 250 -15.77 12.12 -15.20
C GLU A 250 -15.49 11.53 -16.59
N CYS A 251 -14.46 10.66 -16.73
CA CYS A 251 -14.07 10.08 -18.02
C CYS A 251 -14.23 8.56 -18.01
N ASP A 252 -15.30 8.07 -18.63
CA ASP A 252 -15.54 6.64 -18.80
C ASP A 252 -14.38 5.95 -19.53
N GLY A 253 -13.88 4.86 -18.92
CA GLY A 253 -12.77 4.06 -19.47
C GLY A 253 -11.38 4.49 -19.00
N ALA A 254 -11.19 5.70 -18.50
CA ALA A 254 -9.94 6.08 -17.83
C ALA A 254 -9.78 5.31 -16.51
N GLU A 255 -8.56 4.87 -16.22
CA GLU A 255 -8.28 4.13 -14.99
C GLU A 255 -7.50 4.99 -14.00
N LEU A 256 -7.86 4.91 -12.72
CA LEU A 256 -7.11 5.51 -11.63
C LEU A 256 -6.55 4.43 -10.70
N HIS A 257 -5.23 4.40 -10.59
CA HIS A 257 -4.48 3.64 -9.60
C HIS A 257 -3.85 4.64 -8.63
N PHE A 258 -4.01 4.43 -7.32
CA PHE A 258 -3.43 5.36 -6.35
C PHE A 258 -2.93 4.66 -5.09
N GLU A 259 -1.93 5.28 -4.47
CA GLU A 259 -1.42 4.91 -3.15
C GLU A 259 -1.47 6.12 -2.22
N ARG A 260 -1.80 5.87 -0.94
CA ARG A 260 -1.77 6.87 0.14
C ARG A 260 -0.74 6.47 1.18
N PHE A 261 -0.04 7.45 1.75
CA PHE A 261 0.89 7.21 2.86
C PHE A 261 0.29 7.51 4.24
N SER A 262 -0.88 8.12 4.26
CA SER A 262 -1.66 8.36 5.48
C SER A 262 -2.97 7.58 5.45
N ALA A 263 -3.48 7.24 6.64
CA ALA A 263 -4.83 6.73 6.75
C ALA A 263 -5.84 7.76 6.17
N PRO A 264 -6.92 7.30 5.54
CA PRO A 264 -7.97 8.21 5.07
C PRO A 264 -8.53 8.98 6.28
N PRO A 265 -8.93 10.25 6.10
CA PRO A 265 -9.61 10.98 7.14
C PRO A 265 -10.92 10.27 7.50
N ILE A 266 -11.30 10.36 8.77
CA ILE A 266 -12.58 9.83 9.23
C ILE A 266 -13.64 10.92 8.98
N GLU A 267 -14.40 10.74 7.92
CA GLU A 267 -15.51 11.62 7.58
C GLU A 267 -16.77 11.20 8.34
N ASN A 268 -17.55 12.16 8.83
CA ASN A 268 -18.82 11.93 9.56
C ASN A 268 -18.70 10.88 10.67
N GLY A 269 -17.60 10.90 11.42
CA GLY A 269 -17.37 9.95 12.50
C GLY A 269 -18.32 10.21 13.68
N VAL A 270 -18.98 9.14 14.15
CA VAL A 270 -19.79 9.14 15.38
C VAL A 270 -19.06 8.27 16.41
N PRO A 271 -18.90 8.68 17.68
CA PRO A 271 -18.32 7.83 18.70
C PRO A 271 -19.09 6.51 18.84
N PHE A 272 -18.38 5.42 19.10
CA PHE A 272 -18.97 4.11 19.32
C PHE A 272 -18.07 3.24 20.22
N GLN A 273 -18.55 2.08 20.61
CA GLN A 273 -17.83 1.15 21.48
C GLN A 273 -17.40 -0.09 20.70
N VAL A 274 -16.22 -0.61 21.06
CA VAL A 274 -15.73 -1.92 20.62
C VAL A 274 -15.53 -2.81 21.83
N GLN A 275 -16.21 -3.95 21.87
CA GLN A 275 -16.03 -4.99 22.87
C GLN A 275 -15.13 -6.11 22.30
N LEU A 276 -14.09 -6.49 23.03
CA LEU A 276 -13.11 -7.51 22.63
C LEU A 276 -13.55 -8.90 23.13
N GLY A 277 -14.17 -9.67 22.24
CA GLY A 277 -14.78 -10.96 22.58
C GLY A 277 -16.09 -10.84 23.35
N THR A 278 -16.80 -11.95 23.51
CA THR A 278 -18.02 -12.03 24.32
C THR A 278 -17.68 -11.90 25.80
N GLY A 279 -18.11 -10.80 26.45
CA GLY A 279 -17.82 -10.53 27.86
C GLY A 279 -16.44 -9.94 28.14
N GLY A 280 -15.66 -9.61 27.10
CA GLY A 280 -14.36 -8.94 27.25
C GLY A 280 -14.47 -7.42 27.47
N PRO A 281 -13.32 -6.72 27.55
CA PRO A 281 -13.28 -5.29 27.80
C PRO A 281 -13.95 -4.50 26.70
N VAL A 282 -14.59 -3.39 27.08
CA VAL A 282 -15.22 -2.42 26.18
C VAL A 282 -14.29 -1.23 26.04
N LEU A 283 -14.01 -0.83 24.81
CA LEU A 283 -13.16 0.30 24.46
C LEU A 283 -14.01 1.38 23.80
N GLU A 284 -13.78 2.62 24.20
CA GLU A 284 -14.37 3.78 23.54
C GLU A 284 -13.59 4.11 22.27
N VAL A 285 -14.29 4.39 21.19
CA VAL A 285 -13.75 4.84 19.90
C VAL A 285 -14.27 6.22 19.60
N GLY A 286 -13.41 7.23 19.63
CA GLY A 286 -13.77 8.60 19.34
C GLY A 286 -14.26 8.83 17.91
N ALA A 287 -14.89 9.99 17.68
CA ALA A 287 -15.38 10.36 16.35
C ALA A 287 -14.27 10.41 15.30
N ASP A 288 -13.08 10.84 15.68
CA ASP A 288 -11.86 10.98 14.86
C ASP A 288 -10.86 9.81 14.99
N GLN A 289 -11.24 8.75 15.73
CA GLN A 289 -10.39 7.60 16.01
C GLN A 289 -10.87 6.35 15.26
N SER A 290 -9.93 5.57 14.66
CA SER A 290 -10.27 4.27 14.07
C SER A 290 -10.46 3.19 15.15
N ALA A 291 -11.29 2.19 14.88
CA ALA A 291 -11.42 1.01 15.75
C ALA A 291 -10.06 0.34 16.01
N LEU A 292 -9.19 0.28 14.98
CA LEU A 292 -7.83 -0.25 15.14
C LEU A 292 -7.02 0.54 16.17
N ALA A 293 -7.07 1.86 16.13
CA ALA A 293 -6.31 2.69 17.08
C ALA A 293 -6.75 2.43 18.53
N ALA A 294 -8.06 2.33 18.78
CA ALA A 294 -8.59 1.97 20.11
C ALA A 294 -8.18 0.55 20.52
N VAL A 295 -8.28 -0.44 19.63
CA VAL A 295 -7.90 -1.83 19.91
C VAL A 295 -6.41 -1.93 20.24
N LEU A 296 -5.54 -1.22 19.55
CA LEU A 296 -4.10 -1.24 19.78
C LEU A 296 -3.69 -0.72 21.17
N THR A 297 -4.50 0.13 21.82
CA THR A 297 -4.23 0.55 23.21
C THR A 297 -4.35 -0.58 24.21
N SER A 298 -5.26 -1.53 23.97
CA SER A 298 -5.50 -2.70 24.83
C SER A 298 -4.76 -3.95 24.34
N ARG A 299 -4.61 -4.10 23.01
CA ARG A 299 -3.96 -5.24 22.36
C ARG A 299 -2.93 -4.77 21.31
N PRO A 300 -1.74 -4.34 21.74
CA PRO A 300 -0.70 -3.81 20.82
C PRO A 300 -0.27 -4.80 19.73
N GLY A 301 -0.41 -6.11 19.97
CA GLY A 301 -0.08 -7.17 19.01
C GLY A 301 -1.12 -7.43 17.92
N THR A 302 -2.23 -6.67 17.86
CA THR A 302 -3.27 -6.85 16.84
C THR A 302 -2.68 -6.69 15.43
N PRO A 303 -2.85 -7.69 14.53
CA PRO A 303 -2.28 -7.61 13.20
C PRO A 303 -2.83 -6.41 12.41
N HIS A 304 -1.95 -5.61 11.85
CA HIS A 304 -2.31 -4.49 10.97
C HIS A 304 -1.14 -4.15 10.04
N SER A 305 -1.42 -3.43 8.94
CA SER A 305 -0.39 -3.00 7.98
C SER A 305 -0.78 -1.64 7.37
N CYS A 306 -1.42 -1.57 6.22
CA CYS A 306 -1.65 -0.34 5.45
C CYS A 306 -2.43 0.75 6.20
N ARG A 307 -3.31 0.41 7.13
CA ARG A 307 -4.25 1.31 7.82
C ARG A 307 -5.19 2.09 6.88
N GLN A 308 -5.40 1.60 5.66
CA GLN A 308 -6.13 2.28 4.59
C GLN A 308 -7.28 1.45 4.00
N GLY A 309 -7.56 0.28 4.56
CA GLY A 309 -8.72 -0.53 4.16
C GLY A 309 -8.54 -1.40 2.92
N PHE A 310 -7.31 -1.67 2.45
CA PHE A 310 -7.10 -2.46 1.23
C PHE A 310 -6.23 -3.72 1.40
N CYS A 311 -5.44 -3.86 2.48
CA CYS A 311 -4.51 -4.99 2.60
C CYS A 311 -5.09 -6.21 3.36
N GLY A 312 -6.17 -6.04 4.09
CA GLY A 312 -6.84 -7.11 4.84
C GLY A 312 -6.14 -7.57 6.12
N THR A 313 -4.96 -7.05 6.47
CA THR A 313 -4.18 -7.53 7.62
C THR A 313 -4.89 -7.33 8.97
N CYS A 314 -5.70 -6.27 9.09
CA CYS A 314 -6.51 -5.98 10.29
C CYS A 314 -7.93 -6.52 10.21
N LYS A 315 -8.15 -7.58 9.42
CA LYS A 315 -9.45 -8.20 9.26
C LYS A 315 -9.83 -8.99 10.52
N VAL A 316 -11.04 -8.76 11.02
CA VAL A 316 -11.61 -9.44 12.17
C VAL A 316 -13.05 -9.88 11.87
N LYS A 317 -13.59 -10.75 12.71
CA LYS A 317 -15.00 -11.13 12.65
C LYS A 317 -15.79 -10.31 13.65
N VAL A 318 -16.94 -9.79 13.22
CA VAL A 318 -17.94 -9.14 14.07
C VAL A 318 -18.87 -10.21 14.60
N LEU A 319 -18.95 -10.33 15.93
CA LEU A 319 -19.82 -11.29 16.64
C LEU A 319 -21.22 -10.69 16.90
N ALA A 320 -21.28 -9.36 17.12
CA ALA A 320 -22.54 -8.63 17.30
C ALA A 320 -22.36 -7.16 16.92
N GLY A 321 -23.45 -6.50 16.57
CA GLY A 321 -23.50 -5.13 16.06
C GLY A 321 -23.43 -5.09 14.52
N ARG A 322 -23.60 -3.90 13.94
CA ARG A 322 -23.60 -3.67 12.50
C ARG A 322 -22.40 -2.79 12.12
N PRO A 323 -21.45 -3.28 11.30
CA PRO A 323 -20.33 -2.47 10.83
C PRO A 323 -20.76 -1.51 9.71
N ASP A 324 -20.27 -0.26 9.79
CA ASP A 324 -20.21 0.71 8.70
C ASP A 324 -18.90 0.45 7.92
N HIS A 325 -19.02 -0.28 6.81
CA HIS A 325 -17.87 -0.66 5.99
C HIS A 325 -17.35 0.51 5.17
N ARG A 326 -16.07 0.85 5.37
CA ARG A 326 -15.35 1.93 4.66
C ARG A 326 -14.10 1.41 3.94
N ASP A 327 -13.99 0.12 3.81
CA ASP A 327 -12.90 -0.55 3.10
C ASP A 327 -13.24 -0.76 1.62
N SER A 328 -12.18 -0.94 0.81
CA SER A 328 -12.29 -1.26 -0.61
C SER A 328 -11.92 -2.73 -0.93
N LEU A 329 -11.74 -3.57 0.11
CA LEU A 329 -11.24 -4.93 -0.06
C LEU A 329 -12.31 -6.01 0.08
N LEU A 330 -13.18 -5.89 1.09
CA LEU A 330 -14.10 -6.98 1.41
C LEU A 330 -15.22 -7.10 0.36
N THR A 331 -15.43 -8.32 -0.10
CA THR A 331 -16.59 -8.64 -0.95
C THR A 331 -17.89 -8.63 -0.14
N GLU A 332 -19.03 -8.51 -0.82
CA GLU A 332 -20.35 -8.58 -0.17
C GLU A 332 -20.54 -9.88 0.62
N THR A 333 -20.04 -11.00 0.08
CA THR A 333 -20.06 -12.29 0.80
C THR A 333 -19.28 -12.23 2.10
N GLN A 334 -18.07 -11.65 2.09
CA GLN A 334 -17.24 -11.51 3.29
C GLN A 334 -17.89 -10.57 4.33
N ARG A 335 -18.54 -9.50 3.88
CA ARG A 335 -19.31 -8.60 4.74
C ARG A 335 -20.50 -9.31 5.37
N ALA A 336 -21.24 -10.10 4.57
CA ALA A 336 -22.35 -10.91 5.06
C ALA A 336 -21.91 -12.00 6.07
N GLU A 337 -20.68 -12.52 5.94
CA GLU A 337 -20.07 -13.43 6.91
C GLU A 337 -19.59 -12.72 8.20
N GLY A 338 -19.81 -11.41 8.31
CA GLY A 338 -19.45 -10.60 9.47
C GLY A 338 -17.97 -10.18 9.50
N GLN A 339 -17.27 -10.17 8.38
CA GLN A 339 -15.88 -9.69 8.36
C GLN A 339 -15.82 -8.16 8.31
N MET A 340 -14.83 -7.56 8.99
CA MET A 340 -14.61 -6.12 9.07
C MET A 340 -13.12 -5.79 9.06
N LEU A 341 -12.74 -4.66 8.48
CA LEU A 341 -11.38 -4.12 8.59
C LEU A 341 -11.34 -3.01 9.65
N LEU A 342 -10.62 -3.25 10.75
CA LEU A 342 -10.54 -2.35 11.92
C LEU A 342 -10.00 -0.95 11.61
N CYS A 343 -9.16 -0.82 10.59
CA CYS A 343 -8.43 0.42 10.35
C CYS A 343 -9.28 1.55 9.74
N VAL A 344 -10.37 1.23 9.08
CA VAL A 344 -11.21 2.23 8.37
C VAL A 344 -12.69 2.10 8.69
N SER A 345 -13.19 0.88 8.93
CA SER A 345 -14.61 0.64 9.18
C SER A 345 -15.01 1.03 10.60
N ARG A 346 -16.25 1.40 10.78
CA ARG A 346 -16.81 1.91 12.04
C ARG A 346 -18.05 1.11 12.46
N ALA A 347 -18.73 1.51 13.50
CA ALA A 347 -20.05 0.97 13.83
C ALA A 347 -21.16 1.81 13.15
N ASP A 348 -22.16 1.11 12.62
CA ASP A 348 -23.47 1.68 12.34
C ASP A 348 -24.36 1.34 13.55
N GLY A 349 -24.28 2.16 14.59
CA GLY A 349 -24.86 1.95 15.90
C GLY A 349 -23.86 2.22 17.04
N GLU A 350 -24.23 1.85 18.26
CA GLU A 350 -23.47 2.21 19.46
C GLU A 350 -22.27 1.29 19.74
N ARG A 351 -22.37 -0.01 19.35
CA ARG A 351 -21.35 -1.01 19.75
C ARG A 351 -21.15 -2.10 18.71
N LEU A 352 -19.89 -2.53 18.58
CA LEU A 352 -19.48 -3.77 17.91
C LEU A 352 -18.86 -4.74 18.92
N VAL A 353 -19.16 -6.02 18.82
CA VAL A 353 -18.46 -7.09 19.51
C VAL A 353 -17.59 -7.81 18.50
N LEU A 354 -16.28 -7.88 18.74
CA LEU A 354 -15.29 -8.40 17.80
C LEU A 354 -14.68 -9.70 18.32
N ASP A 355 -14.41 -10.63 17.41
CA ASP A 355 -13.71 -11.89 17.69
C ASP A 355 -12.18 -11.62 17.69
N ILE A 356 -11.70 -11.06 18.79
CA ILE A 356 -10.28 -10.75 19.06
C ILE A 356 -9.96 -10.82 20.55
#